data_29b62fbff46e6d21fd25269e0b9dd934
#
_entry.id   29b62fbff46e6d21fd25269e0b9dd934
#
_cell.length_a   1.000
_cell.length_b   1.000
_cell.length_c   1.000
_cell.angle_alpha   90.00
_cell.angle_beta   90.00
_cell.angle_gamma   90.00
#
_symmetry.space_group_name_H-M   'P 1'
#
loop_
_entity.id
_entity.type
_entity.pdbx_description
1 polymer ?
#
loop_
_entity_poly.entity_id
_entity_poly.type
_entity_poly.pdbx_seq_one_letter_code
_entity_poly.pdbx_strand_id
1 'polypeptide(L)'
;MKAKVFYGAAIAAFVLCGCGEDNVKIVKEYTLPQEKSMTIGNAIDGSSECKKVSWQDISVKNGIQAVKMTCEVSPEVLKAEFDRANAAYEKAYASEEESKEKRLQNSLKYASDSYERSKTQNSPQFDKDKILQTANKFCKFDEEKSKGISLSAPVKCDDGALQKEVADVYKLNANSWSYANFLNLIKDIAASSQRPVNVLFIDKPVQITSRQIEIKFIVNTDKSVDVDRTAMMIEDGNAEEIGSGIIRKFYKR
;
A
#
# COMPACT_ATOMS: atom_id res chain seq x y z
N MET A 1 48.02 12.39 13.31
CA MET A 1 47.45 11.59 14.39
C MET A 1 46.19 12.28 14.88
N LYS A 2 45.02 11.74 14.58
CA LYS A 2 43.70 12.29 15.03
C LYS A 2 43.15 11.34 16.09
N ALA A 3 43.07 11.82 17.34
CA ALA A 3 42.51 11.08 18.47
C ALA A 3 40.98 10.99 18.33
N LYS A 4 40.46 9.75 18.31
CA LYS A 4 39.03 9.48 18.42
C LYS A 4 38.66 9.44 19.90
N VAL A 5 37.88 10.42 20.33
CA VAL A 5 37.26 10.43 21.69
C VAL A 5 36.02 9.55 21.64
N PHE A 6 36.07 8.43 22.35
CA PHE A 6 34.90 7.60 22.63
C PHE A 6 34.11 8.20 23.77
N TYR A 7 32.91 8.73 23.51
CA TYR A 7 31.94 9.06 24.54
C TYR A 7 31.20 7.76 24.92
N GLY A 8 31.62 7.17 26.01
CA GLY A 8 30.87 6.11 26.69
C GLY A 8 29.69 6.72 27.47
N ALA A 9 28.48 6.57 26.97
CA ALA A 9 27.28 6.92 27.74
C ALA A 9 27.08 5.85 28.83
N ALA A 10 27.47 6.18 30.06
CA ALA A 10 27.11 5.40 31.24
C ALA A 10 25.62 5.60 31.53
N ILE A 11 24.80 4.60 31.24
CA ILE A 11 23.38 4.57 31.68
C ILE A 11 23.41 4.24 33.16
N ALA A 12 23.26 5.25 34.00
CA ALA A 12 23.04 5.08 35.42
C ALA A 12 21.63 4.52 35.67
N ALA A 13 21.54 3.24 35.95
CA ALA A 13 20.30 2.61 36.42
C ALA A 13 19.98 3.17 37.83
N PHE A 14 19.10 4.15 37.92
CA PHE A 14 18.48 4.55 39.16
C PHE A 14 17.47 3.49 39.59
N VAL A 15 17.89 2.58 40.45
CA VAL A 15 16.97 1.73 41.20
C VAL A 15 16.35 2.59 42.31
N LEU A 16 15.18 3.14 42.03
CA LEU A 16 14.33 3.74 43.09
C LEU A 16 13.55 2.62 43.75
N CYS A 17 14.04 2.11 44.87
CA CYS A 17 13.25 1.29 45.78
C CYS A 17 12.10 2.14 46.39
N GLY A 18 10.96 2.16 45.73
CA GLY A 18 9.69 2.60 46.26
C GLY A 18 8.97 1.42 46.88
N CYS A 19 8.71 1.41 48.20
CA CYS A 19 7.79 0.51 48.87
C CYS A 19 6.34 0.80 48.41
N GLY A 20 6.01 0.45 47.19
CA GLY A 20 4.66 0.39 46.63
C GLY A 20 4.45 -0.95 46.01
N GLU A 21 3.22 -1.47 46.00
CA GLU A 21 2.90 -2.66 45.22
C GLU A 21 3.48 -2.53 43.82
N ASP A 22 4.03 -3.61 43.32
CA ASP A 22 4.62 -3.67 41.97
C ASP A 22 3.53 -3.48 40.91
N ASN A 23 3.39 -2.26 40.38
CA ASN A 23 2.39 -1.92 39.36
C ASN A 23 2.50 -2.82 38.14
N VAL A 24 3.71 -3.25 37.80
CA VAL A 24 3.94 -4.20 36.71
C VAL A 24 3.25 -5.52 37.02
N LYS A 25 3.34 -6.01 38.26
CA LYS A 25 2.65 -7.23 38.68
C LYS A 25 1.14 -7.08 38.63
N ILE A 26 0.59 -5.95 39.11
CA ILE A 26 -0.85 -5.68 39.05
C ILE A 26 -1.34 -5.74 37.59
N VAL A 27 -0.66 -5.05 36.67
CA VAL A 27 -1.03 -5.06 35.26
C VAL A 27 -0.94 -6.47 34.66
N LYS A 28 0.13 -7.20 34.93
CA LYS A 28 0.32 -8.54 34.37
C LYS A 28 -0.69 -9.56 34.85
N GLU A 29 -1.14 -9.46 36.09
CA GLU A 29 -2.12 -10.36 36.70
C GLU A 29 -3.58 -9.93 36.39
N TYR A 30 -3.79 -8.73 35.86
CA TYR A 30 -5.12 -8.23 35.56
C TYR A 30 -5.71 -8.91 34.32
N THR A 31 -7.01 -9.18 34.37
CA THR A 31 -7.79 -9.73 33.27
C THR A 31 -8.70 -8.66 32.71
N LEU A 32 -8.58 -8.34 31.43
CA LEU A 32 -9.43 -7.34 30.80
C LEU A 32 -10.91 -7.81 30.80
N PRO A 33 -11.88 -6.92 31.08
CA PRO A 33 -13.30 -7.29 31.10
C PRO A 33 -13.82 -7.90 29.79
N GLN A 34 -13.22 -7.49 28.66
CA GLN A 34 -13.57 -7.95 27.31
C GLN A 34 -12.86 -9.25 26.90
N GLU A 35 -11.76 -9.61 27.59
CA GLU A 35 -10.87 -10.73 27.23
C GLU A 35 -10.64 -11.64 28.44
N LYS A 36 -11.72 -12.32 28.86
CA LYS A 36 -11.74 -13.09 30.13
C LYS A 36 -10.93 -14.40 30.10
N SER A 37 -10.34 -14.75 28.94
CA SER A 37 -9.66 -16.04 28.74
C SER A 37 -8.31 -16.13 29.45
N MET A 38 -7.62 -14.99 29.63
CA MET A 38 -6.29 -14.93 30.25
C MET A 38 -5.95 -13.55 30.75
N THR A 39 -4.91 -13.46 31.59
CA THR A 39 -4.38 -12.19 32.08
C THR A 39 -3.60 -11.45 31.00
N ILE A 40 -3.42 -10.12 31.17
CA ILE A 40 -2.63 -9.30 30.25
C ILE A 40 -1.21 -9.84 30.10
N GLY A 41 -0.56 -10.19 31.21
CA GLY A 41 0.79 -10.76 31.19
C GLY A 41 0.86 -12.06 30.39
N ASN A 42 -0.06 -12.98 30.61
CA ASN A 42 -0.07 -14.25 29.89
C ASN A 42 -0.35 -14.06 28.38
N ALA A 43 -1.20 -13.12 28.01
CA ALA A 43 -1.48 -12.81 26.61
C ALA A 43 -0.24 -12.27 25.90
N ILE A 44 0.43 -11.29 26.50
CA ILE A 44 1.54 -10.56 25.88
C ILE A 44 2.85 -11.35 25.97
N ASP A 45 3.22 -11.84 27.16
CA ASP A 45 4.48 -12.57 27.34
C ASP A 45 4.47 -13.94 26.63
N GLY A 46 3.29 -14.53 26.43
CA GLY A 46 3.11 -15.78 25.69
C GLY A 46 2.85 -15.61 24.20
N SER A 47 2.84 -14.39 23.70
CA SER A 47 2.54 -14.12 22.28
C SER A 47 3.74 -14.40 21.38
N SER A 48 3.51 -15.14 20.29
CA SER A 48 4.48 -15.32 19.22
C SER A 48 4.71 -14.07 18.37
N GLU A 49 3.88 -13.04 18.53
CA GLU A 49 4.04 -11.76 17.84
C GLU A 49 5.32 -11.04 18.28
N CYS A 50 5.74 -11.22 19.55
CA CYS A 50 6.87 -10.51 20.11
C CYS A 50 8.11 -11.40 20.19
N LYS A 51 9.21 -10.95 19.60
CA LYS A 51 10.55 -11.51 19.84
C LYS A 51 11.00 -11.24 21.28
N LYS A 52 10.63 -10.08 21.80
CA LYS A 52 10.98 -9.63 23.15
C LYS A 52 9.89 -8.74 23.71
N VAL A 53 9.57 -8.95 24.97
CA VAL A 53 8.64 -8.10 25.74
C VAL A 53 9.41 -7.49 26.90
N SER A 54 9.18 -6.21 27.15
CA SER A 54 9.67 -5.52 28.35
C SER A 54 8.54 -4.73 29.00
N TRP A 55 8.62 -4.64 30.32
CA TRP A 55 7.66 -3.94 31.17
C TRP A 55 8.40 -2.93 32.02
N GLN A 56 7.87 -1.72 32.09
CA GLN A 56 8.47 -0.63 32.85
C GLN A 56 7.39 0.09 33.64
N ASP A 57 7.61 0.25 34.95
CA ASP A 57 6.84 1.18 35.76
C ASP A 57 7.26 2.61 35.42
N ILE A 58 6.31 3.40 34.91
CA ILE A 58 6.48 4.80 34.54
C ILE A 58 5.64 5.72 35.42
N SER A 59 5.24 5.25 36.60
CA SER A 59 4.44 6.00 37.58
C SER A 59 5.13 7.26 38.02
N VAL A 60 4.32 8.31 38.28
CA VAL A 60 4.81 9.57 38.82
C VAL A 60 4.47 9.62 40.33
N LYS A 61 5.45 10.00 41.15
CA LYS A 61 5.25 10.12 42.58
C LYS A 61 4.09 11.10 42.87
N ASN A 62 3.11 10.64 43.65
CA ASN A 62 1.87 11.38 43.96
C ASN A 62 1.02 11.73 42.70
N GLY A 63 1.16 10.99 41.63
CA GLY A 63 0.45 11.17 40.37
C GLY A 63 -0.12 9.88 39.82
N ILE A 64 -0.23 9.84 38.49
CA ILE A 64 -0.77 8.68 37.77
C ILE A 64 0.16 7.47 37.94
N GLN A 65 -0.40 6.35 38.39
CA GLN A 65 0.28 5.06 38.40
C GLN A 65 0.15 4.43 37.02
N ALA A 66 1.27 4.17 36.36
CA ALA A 66 1.24 3.69 35.00
C ALA A 66 2.38 2.72 34.69
N VAL A 67 2.09 1.77 33.82
CA VAL A 67 3.05 0.78 33.34
C VAL A 67 3.12 0.86 31.81
N LYS A 68 4.33 0.89 31.28
CA LYS A 68 4.57 0.78 29.84
C LYS A 68 5.01 -0.64 29.50
N MET A 69 4.33 -1.25 28.55
CA MET A 69 4.75 -2.48 27.90
C MET A 69 5.35 -2.14 26.54
N THR A 70 6.44 -2.78 26.21
CA THR A 70 7.08 -2.69 24.89
C THR A 70 7.25 -4.09 24.31
N CYS A 71 6.73 -4.30 23.10
CA CYS A 71 6.88 -5.51 22.31
C CYS A 71 7.77 -5.22 21.10
N GLU A 72 8.91 -5.85 21.00
CA GLU A 72 9.68 -5.94 19.76
C GLU A 72 9.07 -7.04 18.91
N VAL A 73 8.44 -6.69 17.79
CA VAL A 73 7.76 -7.66 16.91
C VAL A 73 8.78 -8.62 16.30
N SER A 74 8.43 -9.89 16.21
CA SER A 74 9.35 -10.90 15.68
C SER A 74 9.58 -10.70 14.17
N PRO A 75 10.81 -10.92 13.67
CA PRO A 75 11.12 -10.82 12.25
C PRO A 75 10.28 -11.76 11.38
N GLU A 76 9.90 -12.91 11.92
CA GLU A 76 9.06 -13.91 11.26
C GLU A 76 7.65 -13.36 11.00
N VAL A 77 7.09 -12.62 11.97
CA VAL A 77 5.79 -11.96 11.83
C VAL A 77 5.87 -10.86 10.77
N LEU A 78 6.89 -10.01 10.83
CA LEU A 78 7.11 -8.95 9.84
C LEU A 78 7.25 -9.53 8.44
N LYS A 79 8.03 -10.61 8.31
CA LYS A 79 8.19 -11.29 7.02
C LYS A 79 6.87 -11.88 6.52
N ALA A 80 6.11 -12.55 7.37
CA ALA A 80 4.83 -13.14 7.00
C ALA A 80 3.79 -12.08 6.60
N GLU A 81 3.77 -10.93 7.28
CA GLU A 81 2.92 -9.79 6.91
C GLU A 81 3.32 -9.22 5.54
N PHE A 82 4.63 -9.03 5.31
CA PHE A 82 5.14 -8.55 4.02
C PHE A 82 4.82 -9.54 2.89
N ASP A 83 5.12 -10.82 3.07
CA ASP A 83 4.88 -11.86 2.06
C ASP A 83 3.39 -11.92 1.66
N ARG A 84 2.48 -11.79 2.64
CA ARG A 84 1.03 -11.75 2.40
C ARG A 84 0.62 -10.50 1.63
N ALA A 85 1.11 -9.34 2.03
CA ALA A 85 0.81 -8.08 1.35
C ALA A 85 1.37 -8.06 -0.08
N ASN A 86 2.59 -8.56 -0.26
CA ASN A 86 3.24 -8.66 -1.57
C ASN A 86 2.48 -9.63 -2.49
N ALA A 87 2.07 -10.80 -2.00
CA ALA A 87 1.28 -11.74 -2.78
C ALA A 87 -0.08 -11.15 -3.22
N ALA A 88 -0.72 -10.37 -2.36
CA ALA A 88 -1.96 -9.68 -2.71
C ALA A 88 -1.72 -8.60 -3.79
N TYR A 89 -0.63 -7.84 -3.67
CA TYR A 89 -0.24 -6.84 -4.65
C TYR A 89 0.07 -7.48 -6.02
N GLU A 90 0.91 -8.51 -6.06
CA GLU A 90 1.28 -9.22 -7.30
C GLU A 90 0.05 -9.82 -8.00
N LYS A 91 -0.88 -10.39 -7.24
CA LYS A 91 -2.15 -10.89 -7.80
C LYS A 91 -2.99 -9.77 -8.42
N ALA A 92 -3.10 -8.64 -7.74
CA ALA A 92 -3.84 -7.48 -8.24
C ALA A 92 -3.15 -6.87 -9.47
N TYR A 93 -1.81 -6.81 -9.45
CA TYR A 93 -1.00 -6.34 -10.58
C TYR A 93 -1.20 -7.22 -11.83
N ALA A 94 -1.09 -8.54 -11.69
CA ALA A 94 -1.31 -9.48 -12.78
C ALA A 94 -2.75 -9.40 -13.36
N SER A 95 -3.76 -9.21 -12.51
CA SER A 95 -5.15 -9.02 -12.93
C SER A 95 -5.35 -7.74 -13.73
N GLU A 96 -4.68 -6.65 -13.34
CA GLU A 96 -4.77 -5.39 -14.09
C GLU A 96 -3.99 -5.45 -15.40
N GLU A 97 -2.86 -6.16 -15.43
CA GLU A 97 -2.11 -6.44 -16.67
C GLU A 97 -2.95 -7.22 -17.67
N GLU A 98 -3.63 -8.29 -17.24
CA GLU A 98 -4.57 -9.06 -18.09
C GLU A 98 -5.73 -8.18 -18.58
N SER A 99 -6.26 -7.33 -17.71
CA SER A 99 -7.33 -6.40 -18.08
C SER A 99 -6.87 -5.35 -19.10
N LYS A 100 -5.63 -4.87 -18.97
CA LYS A 100 -5.01 -3.97 -19.96
C LYS A 100 -4.88 -4.64 -21.31
N GLU A 101 -4.38 -5.88 -21.33
CA GLU A 101 -4.24 -6.64 -22.58
C GLU A 101 -5.60 -6.89 -23.26
N LYS A 102 -6.61 -7.28 -22.50
CA LYS A 102 -7.98 -7.44 -23.02
C LYS A 102 -8.54 -6.16 -23.63
N ARG A 103 -8.31 -5.01 -22.96
CA ARG A 103 -8.71 -3.70 -23.51
C ARG A 103 -8.02 -3.42 -24.83
N LEU A 104 -6.71 -3.66 -24.92
CA LEU A 104 -5.94 -3.47 -26.16
C LEU A 104 -6.46 -4.36 -27.29
N GLN A 105 -6.67 -5.65 -27.03
CA GLN A 105 -7.20 -6.59 -28.01
C GLN A 105 -8.60 -6.22 -28.50
N ASN A 106 -9.47 -5.75 -27.61
CA ASN A 106 -10.79 -5.26 -27.98
C ASN A 106 -10.70 -4.00 -28.86
N SER A 107 -9.85 -3.05 -28.51
CA SER A 107 -9.64 -1.83 -29.31
C SER A 107 -9.11 -2.15 -30.69
N LEU A 108 -8.15 -3.09 -30.81
CA LEU A 108 -7.62 -3.56 -32.09
C LEU A 108 -8.69 -4.27 -32.94
N LYS A 109 -9.55 -5.09 -32.32
CA LYS A 109 -10.69 -5.71 -32.99
C LYS A 109 -11.66 -4.68 -33.55
N TYR A 110 -12.10 -3.74 -32.73
CA TYR A 110 -13.01 -2.68 -33.18
C TYR A 110 -12.38 -1.78 -34.26
N ALA A 111 -11.08 -1.52 -34.16
CA ALA A 111 -10.35 -0.80 -35.20
C ALA A 111 -10.33 -1.57 -36.50
N SER A 112 -10.12 -2.88 -36.48
CA SER A 112 -10.21 -3.74 -37.67
C SER A 112 -11.60 -3.69 -38.32
N ASP A 113 -12.67 -3.82 -37.52
CA ASP A 113 -14.03 -3.77 -37.99
C ASP A 113 -14.38 -2.39 -38.60
N SER A 114 -13.87 -1.31 -38.00
CA SER A 114 -14.07 0.06 -38.50
C SER A 114 -13.26 0.32 -39.76
N TYR A 115 -12.04 -0.23 -39.82
CA TYR A 115 -11.20 -0.19 -40.99
C TYR A 115 -11.87 -0.83 -42.18
N GLU A 116 -12.38 -2.05 -42.05
CA GLU A 116 -13.05 -2.79 -43.12
C GLU A 116 -14.27 -2.05 -43.70
N ARG A 117 -14.99 -1.26 -42.83
CA ARG A 117 -16.13 -0.46 -43.29
C ARG A 117 -15.73 0.86 -43.96
N SER A 118 -14.50 1.34 -43.77
CA SER A 118 -14.02 2.61 -44.31
C SER A 118 -13.01 2.46 -45.45
N LYS A 119 -12.52 1.25 -45.69
CA LYS A 119 -11.53 1.01 -46.73
C LYS A 119 -12.06 1.33 -48.14
N THR A 120 -11.15 1.72 -49.02
CA THR A 120 -11.34 1.87 -50.46
C THR A 120 -10.68 0.72 -51.20
N GLN A 121 -10.85 0.66 -52.52
CA GLN A 121 -10.15 -0.37 -53.34
C GLN A 121 -8.62 -0.30 -53.26
N ASN A 122 -8.09 0.89 -52.90
CA ASN A 122 -6.64 1.11 -52.79
C ASN A 122 -6.13 1.01 -51.33
N SER A 123 -6.98 0.69 -50.38
CA SER A 123 -6.57 0.53 -48.99
C SER A 123 -5.74 -0.76 -48.82
N PRO A 124 -4.60 -0.72 -48.08
CA PRO A 124 -3.82 -1.91 -47.77
C PRO A 124 -4.61 -2.88 -46.89
N GLN A 125 -4.10 -4.07 -46.63
CA GLN A 125 -4.67 -4.92 -45.61
C GLN A 125 -4.52 -4.30 -44.19
N PHE A 126 -5.48 -4.58 -43.31
CA PHE A 126 -5.38 -4.21 -41.93
C PHE A 126 -4.21 -4.92 -41.25
N ASP A 127 -3.29 -4.14 -40.70
CA ASP A 127 -2.10 -4.63 -40.01
C ASP A 127 -2.10 -4.09 -38.58
N LYS A 128 -2.25 -5.00 -37.60
CA LYS A 128 -2.33 -4.65 -36.17
C LYS A 128 -1.06 -3.99 -35.67
N ASP A 129 0.10 -4.46 -36.10
CA ASP A 129 1.39 -3.94 -35.61
C ASP A 129 1.62 -2.53 -36.15
N LYS A 130 1.27 -2.32 -37.43
CA LYS A 130 1.34 -0.99 -38.04
C LYS A 130 0.38 0.00 -37.40
N ILE A 131 -0.83 -0.43 -37.04
CA ILE A 131 -1.80 0.40 -36.31
C ILE A 131 -1.25 0.76 -34.94
N LEU A 132 -0.69 -0.20 -34.20
CA LEU A 132 -0.09 0.02 -32.90
C LEU A 132 1.10 0.98 -32.98
N GLN A 133 1.95 0.84 -33.98
CA GLN A 133 3.06 1.77 -34.23
C GLN A 133 2.55 3.17 -34.54
N THR A 134 1.54 3.30 -35.38
CA THR A 134 0.90 4.58 -35.70
C THR A 134 0.31 5.23 -34.45
N ALA A 135 -0.44 4.48 -33.66
CA ALA A 135 -1.01 4.96 -32.40
C ALA A 135 0.09 5.50 -31.45
N ASN A 136 1.16 4.74 -31.26
CA ASN A 136 2.26 5.13 -30.36
C ASN A 136 3.15 6.26 -30.91
N LYS A 137 3.21 6.41 -32.25
CA LYS A 137 3.97 7.49 -32.90
C LYS A 137 3.30 8.84 -32.67
N PHE A 138 1.98 8.93 -32.84
CA PHE A 138 1.27 10.19 -32.83
C PHE A 138 0.55 10.52 -31.53
N CYS A 139 0.36 9.56 -30.64
CA CYS A 139 -0.32 9.73 -29.36
C CYS A 139 0.59 9.39 -28.18
N LYS A 140 0.44 10.15 -27.09
CA LYS A 140 1.14 9.89 -25.81
C LYS A 140 0.12 9.83 -24.69
N PHE A 141 0.32 8.89 -23.75
CA PHE A 141 -0.51 8.76 -22.57
C PHE A 141 -0.44 10.06 -21.74
N ASP A 142 -1.60 10.51 -21.26
CA ASP A 142 -1.76 11.73 -20.46
C ASP A 142 -2.27 11.35 -19.07
N GLU A 143 -1.35 11.31 -18.10
CA GLU A 143 -1.69 10.96 -16.72
C GLU A 143 -2.68 11.93 -16.08
N GLU A 144 -2.63 13.21 -16.41
CA GLU A 144 -3.54 14.21 -15.84
C GLU A 144 -4.97 13.96 -16.31
N LYS A 145 -5.15 13.67 -17.60
CA LYS A 145 -6.47 13.29 -18.14
C LYS A 145 -6.97 11.97 -17.58
N SER A 146 -6.07 11.07 -17.19
CA SER A 146 -6.46 9.77 -16.64
C SER A 146 -7.04 9.84 -15.23
N LYS A 147 -6.77 10.93 -14.48
CA LYS A 147 -7.27 11.17 -13.12
C LYS A 147 -8.70 11.73 -13.07
N GLY A 148 -9.22 12.20 -14.21
CA GLY A 148 -10.57 12.77 -14.32
C GLY A 148 -11.60 11.79 -14.87
N ILE A 149 -12.88 12.05 -14.62
CA ILE A 149 -14.00 11.38 -15.30
C ILE A 149 -14.09 11.96 -16.72
N SER A 150 -13.27 11.44 -17.64
CA SER A 150 -13.31 11.87 -19.05
C SER A 150 -13.86 10.74 -19.92
N LEU A 151 -14.79 11.09 -20.80
CA LEU A 151 -15.31 10.17 -21.83
C LEU A 151 -14.33 9.97 -22.99
N SER A 152 -13.26 10.77 -23.06
CA SER A 152 -12.22 10.65 -24.08
C SER A 152 -11.03 9.84 -23.59
N ALA A 153 -10.35 9.15 -24.53
CA ALA A 153 -9.14 8.42 -24.22
C ALA A 153 -8.09 9.32 -23.55
N PRO A 154 -7.41 8.87 -22.48
CA PRO A 154 -6.43 9.65 -21.74
C PRO A 154 -5.11 9.75 -22.51
N VAL A 155 -5.16 10.34 -23.70
CA VAL A 155 -3.98 10.56 -24.57
C VAL A 155 -3.98 11.98 -25.11
N LYS A 156 -2.78 12.48 -25.37
CA LYS A 156 -2.53 13.67 -26.21
C LYS A 156 -2.03 13.20 -27.55
N CYS A 157 -2.73 13.56 -28.63
CA CYS A 157 -2.35 13.20 -29.98
C CYS A 157 -2.04 14.45 -30.81
N ASP A 158 -1.12 14.33 -31.75
CA ASP A 158 -1.03 15.25 -32.88
C ASP A 158 -2.11 14.88 -33.90
N ASP A 159 -3.30 15.43 -33.72
CA ASP A 159 -4.48 15.07 -34.52
C ASP A 159 -4.28 15.37 -36.02
N GLY A 160 -3.56 16.46 -36.35
CA GLY A 160 -3.29 16.81 -37.74
C GLY A 160 -2.37 15.81 -38.43
N ALA A 161 -1.26 15.48 -37.77
CA ALA A 161 -0.30 14.49 -38.28
C ALA A 161 -0.91 13.08 -38.31
N LEU A 162 -1.71 12.69 -37.30
CA LEU A 162 -2.41 11.41 -37.29
C LEU A 162 -3.40 11.28 -38.43
N GLN A 163 -4.25 12.31 -38.65
CA GLN A 163 -5.20 12.33 -39.77
C GLN A 163 -4.50 12.20 -41.11
N LYS A 164 -3.40 12.95 -41.32
CA LYS A 164 -2.60 12.88 -42.54
C LYS A 164 -2.02 11.49 -42.74
N GLU A 165 -1.39 10.91 -41.71
CA GLU A 165 -0.81 9.55 -41.78
C GLU A 165 -1.89 8.52 -42.14
N VAL A 166 -3.06 8.61 -41.50
CA VAL A 166 -4.19 7.70 -41.76
C VAL A 166 -4.69 7.85 -43.20
N ALA A 167 -4.83 9.06 -43.69
CA ALA A 167 -5.24 9.31 -45.07
C ALA A 167 -4.21 8.80 -46.08
N ASP A 168 -2.93 9.08 -45.89
CA ASP A 168 -1.86 8.79 -46.83
C ASP A 168 -1.49 7.28 -46.85
N VAL A 169 -1.41 6.66 -45.65
CA VAL A 169 -0.94 5.28 -45.49
C VAL A 169 -2.07 4.26 -45.65
N TYR A 170 -3.23 4.55 -45.02
CA TYR A 170 -4.35 3.59 -44.99
C TYR A 170 -5.38 3.83 -46.10
N LYS A 171 -5.33 4.98 -46.79
CA LYS A 171 -6.18 5.35 -47.94
C LYS A 171 -7.65 5.12 -47.67
N LEU A 172 -8.13 5.54 -46.53
CA LEU A 172 -9.52 5.39 -46.10
C LEU A 172 -10.37 6.54 -46.66
N ASN A 173 -11.68 6.29 -46.77
CA ASN A 173 -12.64 7.34 -47.12
C ASN A 173 -12.83 8.33 -45.95
N ALA A 174 -12.16 9.48 -45.98
CA ALA A 174 -12.14 10.49 -44.95
C ALA A 174 -13.53 11.11 -44.63
N ASN A 175 -14.48 10.99 -45.54
CA ASN A 175 -15.84 11.51 -45.38
C ASN A 175 -16.79 10.52 -44.69
N SER A 176 -16.31 9.31 -44.39
CA SER A 176 -17.14 8.29 -43.75
C SER A 176 -17.15 8.45 -42.21
N TRP A 177 -18.28 8.18 -41.59
CA TRP A 177 -18.36 8.08 -40.13
C TRP A 177 -17.39 7.00 -39.60
N SER A 178 -17.20 5.94 -40.35
CA SER A 178 -16.25 4.86 -40.01
C SER A 178 -14.80 5.35 -39.93
N TYR A 179 -14.40 6.35 -40.73
CA TYR A 179 -13.09 6.97 -40.68
C TYR A 179 -12.88 7.74 -39.34
N ALA A 180 -13.86 8.56 -38.97
CA ALA A 180 -13.79 9.29 -37.70
C ALA A 180 -13.74 8.32 -36.50
N ASN A 181 -14.52 7.24 -36.56
CA ASN A 181 -14.49 6.20 -35.54
C ASN A 181 -13.13 5.47 -35.50
N PHE A 182 -12.54 5.19 -36.65
CA PHE A 182 -11.21 4.58 -36.74
C PHE A 182 -10.13 5.45 -36.10
N LEU A 183 -10.14 6.77 -36.31
CA LEU A 183 -9.23 7.70 -35.65
C LEU A 183 -9.37 7.67 -34.11
N ASN A 184 -10.59 7.62 -33.61
CA ASN A 184 -10.81 7.49 -32.17
C ASN A 184 -10.32 6.16 -31.63
N LEU A 185 -10.51 5.06 -32.35
CA LEU A 185 -10.00 3.75 -31.96
C LEU A 185 -8.47 3.67 -31.95
N ILE A 186 -7.77 4.40 -32.85
CA ILE A 186 -6.31 4.56 -32.76
C ILE A 186 -5.91 5.24 -31.44
N LYS A 187 -6.64 6.27 -31.00
CA LYS A 187 -6.41 6.91 -29.71
C LYS A 187 -6.66 5.97 -28.54
N ASP A 188 -7.70 5.14 -28.60
CA ASP A 188 -7.99 4.11 -27.58
C ASP A 188 -6.92 3.02 -27.54
N ILE A 189 -6.37 2.64 -28.70
CA ILE A 189 -5.23 1.71 -28.80
C ILE A 189 -4.00 2.31 -28.13
N ALA A 190 -3.68 3.60 -28.40
CA ALA A 190 -2.57 4.28 -27.73
C ALA A 190 -2.76 4.37 -26.23
N ALA A 191 -3.98 4.71 -25.78
CA ALA A 191 -4.31 4.75 -24.37
C ALA A 191 -4.13 3.37 -23.69
N SER A 192 -4.64 2.31 -24.34
CA SER A 192 -4.56 0.95 -23.81
C SER A 192 -3.13 0.42 -23.78
N SER A 193 -2.35 0.67 -24.84
CA SER A 193 -0.96 0.18 -24.95
C SER A 193 0.00 0.90 -24.01
N GLN A 194 -0.15 2.23 -23.84
CA GLN A 194 0.78 3.07 -23.09
C GLN A 194 0.38 3.25 -21.62
N ARG A 195 -0.88 2.94 -21.24
CA ARG A 195 -1.32 3.09 -19.85
C ARG A 195 -0.46 2.25 -18.92
N PRO A 196 0.16 2.86 -17.89
CA PRO A 196 0.86 2.08 -16.88
C PRO A 196 -0.10 1.15 -16.16
N VAL A 197 0.38 -0.01 -15.77
CA VAL A 197 -0.36 -0.89 -14.84
C VAL A 197 -0.38 -0.19 -13.49
N ASN A 198 -1.56 0.12 -13.00
CA ASN A 198 -1.74 0.78 -11.72
C ASN A 198 -2.77 0.00 -10.91
N VAL A 199 -2.34 -0.55 -9.81
CA VAL A 199 -3.21 -1.26 -8.88
C VAL A 199 -3.88 -0.22 -8.01
N LEU A 200 -5.16 0.06 -8.30
CA LEU A 200 -5.94 1.00 -7.51
C LEU A 200 -6.15 0.45 -6.09
N PHE A 201 -5.94 1.32 -5.09
CA PHE A 201 -6.19 1.04 -3.67
C PHE A 201 -5.25 0.04 -2.99
N ILE A 202 -4.20 -0.43 -3.67
CA ILE A 202 -3.17 -1.29 -3.06
C ILE A 202 -1.81 -0.69 -3.37
N ASP A 203 -1.17 -0.16 -2.35
CA ASP A 203 0.20 0.33 -2.48
C ASP A 203 1.17 -0.85 -2.58
N LYS A 204 2.26 -0.65 -3.33
CA LYS A 204 3.33 -1.64 -3.37
C LYS A 204 3.92 -1.79 -1.96
N PRO A 205 3.88 -3.00 -1.38
CA PRO A 205 4.36 -3.19 -0.02
C PRO A 205 5.84 -2.85 0.11
N VAL A 206 6.18 -2.20 1.21
CA VAL A 206 7.57 -1.96 1.62
C VAL A 206 7.90 -2.93 2.72
N GLN A 207 9.08 -3.56 2.65
CA GLN A 207 9.53 -4.45 3.69
C GLN A 207 9.94 -3.65 4.93
N ILE A 208 9.24 -3.87 6.04
CA ILE A 208 9.57 -3.31 7.35
C ILE A 208 10.60 -4.26 7.99
N THR A 209 11.70 -3.70 8.48
CA THR A 209 12.80 -4.47 9.09
C THR A 209 12.71 -4.52 10.59
N SER A 210 12.06 -3.54 11.22
CA SER A 210 11.84 -3.48 12.65
C SER A 210 10.49 -2.86 12.98
N ARG A 211 9.78 -3.42 13.96
CA ARG A 211 8.57 -2.84 14.54
C ARG A 211 8.57 -3.02 16.04
N GLN A 212 8.25 -1.96 16.74
CA GLN A 212 8.06 -1.94 18.17
C GLN A 212 6.65 -1.42 18.46
N ILE A 213 5.96 -2.07 19.40
CA ILE A 213 4.63 -1.66 19.86
C ILE A 213 4.77 -1.29 21.33
N GLU A 214 4.36 -0.08 21.70
CA GLU A 214 4.31 0.38 23.07
C GLU A 214 2.86 0.60 23.49
N ILE A 215 2.47 -0.02 24.61
CA ILE A 215 1.14 0.14 25.21
C ILE A 215 1.33 0.64 26.65
N LYS A 216 0.54 1.64 27.01
CA LYS A 216 0.51 2.17 28.36
C LYS A 216 -0.74 1.69 29.08
N PHE A 217 -0.56 1.28 30.32
CA PHE A 217 -1.61 0.84 31.24
C PHE A 217 -1.66 1.82 32.43
N ILE A 218 -2.86 2.18 32.81
CA ILE A 218 -3.13 3.03 33.99
C ILE A 218 -3.62 2.12 35.11
N VAL A 219 -2.97 2.18 36.26
CA VAL A 219 -3.36 1.44 37.46
C VAL A 219 -4.16 2.37 38.35
N ASN A 220 -5.42 2.06 38.58
CA ASN A 220 -6.32 2.83 39.43
C ASN A 220 -6.12 2.50 40.90
N THR A 221 -6.63 3.34 41.79
CA THR A 221 -6.51 3.17 43.26
C THR A 221 -7.19 1.89 43.79
N ASP A 222 -8.21 1.38 43.08
CA ASP A 222 -8.90 0.13 43.37
C ASP A 222 -8.21 -1.11 42.71
N LYS A 223 -7.00 -0.91 42.15
CA LYS A 223 -6.23 -1.90 41.41
C LYS A 223 -6.87 -2.37 40.09
N SER A 224 -7.90 -1.71 39.61
CA SER A 224 -8.36 -1.91 38.26
C SER A 224 -7.32 -1.32 37.27
N VAL A 225 -7.28 -1.91 36.06
CA VAL A 225 -6.33 -1.50 35.03
C VAL A 225 -7.08 -1.02 33.78
N ASP A 226 -6.78 0.18 33.36
CA ASP A 226 -7.25 0.73 32.10
C ASP A 226 -6.12 0.69 31.07
N VAL A 227 -6.47 0.37 29.84
CA VAL A 227 -5.55 0.52 28.69
C VAL A 227 -5.66 1.95 28.19
N ASP A 228 -4.55 2.66 28.06
CA ASP A 228 -4.55 4.00 27.47
C ASP A 228 -5.21 3.93 26.06
N ARG A 229 -5.90 5.00 25.68
CA ARG A 229 -6.65 5.03 24.42
C ARG A 229 -5.76 4.90 23.20
N THR A 230 -4.49 5.26 23.34
CA THR A 230 -3.50 5.24 22.28
C THR A 230 -2.34 4.33 22.64
N ALA A 231 -1.75 3.75 21.62
CA ALA A 231 -0.50 3.01 21.67
C ALA A 231 0.45 3.62 20.63
N MET A 232 1.74 3.41 20.80
CA MET A 232 2.75 3.82 19.81
C MET A 232 3.21 2.62 19.02
N MET A 233 3.26 2.77 17.70
CA MET A 233 3.92 1.83 16.80
C MET A 233 5.15 2.53 16.21
N ILE A 234 6.30 1.90 16.30
CA ILE A 234 7.57 2.42 15.79
C ILE A 234 8.06 1.46 14.74
N GLU A 235 8.04 1.88 13.47
CA GLU A 235 8.49 1.08 12.32
C GLU A 235 9.73 1.73 11.71
N ASP A 236 10.83 0.98 11.67
CA ASP A 236 12.12 1.46 11.12
C ASP A 236 12.52 2.85 11.63
N GLY A 237 12.22 3.12 12.92
CA GLY A 237 12.51 4.37 13.59
C GLY A 237 11.43 5.47 13.44
N ASN A 238 10.38 5.26 12.64
CA ASN A 238 9.27 6.19 12.52
C ASN A 238 8.18 5.82 13.51
N ALA A 239 7.80 6.76 14.38
CA ALA A 239 6.79 6.56 15.40
C ALA A 239 5.42 7.08 14.92
N GLU A 240 4.40 6.25 15.10
CA GLU A 240 3.01 6.57 14.79
C GLU A 240 2.12 6.23 15.99
N GLU A 241 1.17 7.11 16.30
CA GLU A 241 0.15 6.85 17.29
C GLU A 241 -0.96 6.00 16.69
N ILE A 242 -1.25 4.87 17.33
CA ILE A 242 -2.28 3.91 16.92
C ILE A 242 -3.32 3.71 18.03
N GLY A 243 -4.48 3.19 17.67
CA GLY A 243 -5.52 2.89 18.67
C GLY A 243 -5.13 1.74 19.60
N SER A 244 -5.51 1.85 20.88
CA SER A 244 -5.26 0.80 21.89
C SER A 244 -5.87 -0.56 21.57
N GLY A 245 -6.76 -0.65 20.58
CA GLY A 245 -7.30 -1.92 20.09
C GLY A 245 -6.24 -2.91 19.60
N ILE A 246 -4.99 -2.44 19.38
CA ILE A 246 -3.83 -3.30 19.04
C ILE A 246 -3.59 -4.38 20.10
N ILE A 247 -3.95 -4.14 21.37
CA ILE A 247 -3.80 -5.12 22.45
C ILE A 247 -4.51 -6.45 22.13
N ARG A 248 -5.60 -6.41 21.38
CA ARG A 248 -6.35 -7.63 21.00
C ARG A 248 -5.56 -8.59 20.12
N LYS A 249 -4.50 -8.10 19.44
CA LYS A 249 -3.62 -9.00 18.66
C LYS A 249 -2.96 -10.05 19.56
N PHE A 250 -2.63 -9.71 20.81
CA PHE A 250 -1.96 -10.62 21.74
C PHE A 250 -2.88 -11.68 22.33
N TYR A 251 -4.20 -11.50 22.25
CA TYR A 251 -5.21 -12.46 22.72
C TYR A 251 -5.66 -13.47 21.66
N LYS A 252 -5.26 -13.29 20.41
CA LYS A 252 -5.55 -14.24 19.32
C LYS A 252 -4.51 -15.37 19.38
N ARG A 253 -4.97 -16.58 19.66
CA ARG A 253 -4.19 -17.82 19.55
C ARG A 253 -4.62 -18.61 18.34
#